data_d377720f7eecfb8c0555373984aa1b71
#
_entry.id   d377720f7eecfb8c0555373984aa1b71
#
_cell.length_a   1.000
_cell.length_b   1.000
_cell.length_c   1.000
_cell.angle_alpha   90.00
_cell.angle_beta   90.00
_cell.angle_gamma   90.00
#
_symmetry.space_group_name_H-M   'P 1'
#
loop_
_entity.id
_entity.type
_entity.pdbx_description
1 polymer ?
#
loop_
_entity_poly.entity_id
_entity_poly.type
_entity_poly.pdbx_seq_one_letter_code
_entity_poly.pdbx_strand_id
1 'polypeptide(L)'
;MNIKRFSPLSGVARRARLIAVVSGLLAVSALAAPSAVAESGDGVRATAAQLTQASGAVLDADVPGTAWYTDKASGKLVVTADDTVSAAEIARIKEAAGVRAGALEIKRAPGTFNKLIAGGQAIYTGGGRCSLGFNVRSGSTYYALTAGHCTNIGSTWYTNSANTTVLGSTAGSSFPTNDYGIIRHSSASAADGRVYLYNGTYRDITAAGNASVGQSVQRSGSTTGLHGGTVTGLNATVNYGGGDIVYGLIQTNVCAEPGDSGGAMFSGSTALGLTSGGSGNCSSGGTTFFQPVPEALSAYGVSIF
;
A
#
# COMPACT_ATOMS: atom_id res chain seq x y z
N MET A 1 33.24 11.79 48.09
CA MET A 1 34.71 11.77 48.18
C MET A 1 35.25 11.96 46.76
N ASN A 2 35.86 13.12 46.55
CA ASN A 2 36.74 13.61 45.46
C ASN A 2 36.22 13.57 43.99
N ILE A 3 35.68 14.62 43.53
CA ILE A 3 36.06 15.83 42.78
C ILE A 3 37.46 15.77 42.14
N LYS A 4 37.53 15.84 40.80
CA LYS A 4 38.53 16.64 40.09
C LYS A 4 37.96 17.21 38.78
N ARG A 5 37.76 18.50 38.84
CA ARG A 5 37.69 19.44 37.69
C ARG A 5 39.08 19.61 37.07
N PHE A 6 39.16 19.78 35.78
CA PHE A 6 40.21 20.61 35.18
C PHE A 6 39.59 21.40 34.00
N SER A 7 39.75 22.70 34.12
CA SER A 7 39.51 23.76 33.12
C SER A 7 40.82 24.22 32.50
N PRO A 8 40.88 25.29 31.68
CA PRO A 8 41.23 25.27 30.27
C PRO A 8 42.59 25.95 30.04
N LEU A 9 43.11 25.91 28.83
CA LEU A 9 44.20 26.80 28.41
C LEU A 9 43.95 27.42 27.04
N SER A 10 43.92 28.67 27.12
CA SER A 10 44.04 29.85 26.27
C SER A 10 45.14 29.80 25.19
N GLY A 11 44.79 30.43 24.04
CA GLY A 11 45.59 31.45 23.46
C GLY A 11 46.63 31.06 22.40
N VAL A 12 46.51 31.61 21.21
CA VAL A 12 47.44 32.61 20.71
C VAL A 12 46.98 33.08 19.32
N ALA A 13 46.76 34.39 19.24
CA ALA A 13 46.62 35.15 17.99
C ALA A 13 47.99 35.33 17.31
N ARG A 14 48.05 35.21 15.99
CA ARG A 14 49.11 35.81 15.18
C ARG A 14 48.56 36.58 14.01
N ARG A 15 48.75 37.89 14.09
CA ARG A 15 48.65 38.87 13.01
C ARG A 15 49.90 38.77 12.12
N ALA A 16 49.79 38.90 10.82
CA ALA A 16 50.76 39.46 9.90
C ALA A 16 50.10 39.64 8.53
N ARG A 17 49.89 40.75 8.10
CA ARG A 17 50.65 41.82 7.37
C ARG A 17 50.28 41.80 5.90
N LEU A 18 49.60 42.89 5.53
CA LEU A 18 49.41 43.42 4.18
C LEU A 18 50.77 43.64 3.50
N ILE A 19 50.86 43.24 2.22
CA ILE A 19 51.74 43.84 1.26
C ILE A 19 50.93 44.19 0.02
N ALA A 20 50.77 45.49 -0.19
CA ALA A 20 50.29 46.06 -1.44
C ALA A 20 51.44 46.15 -2.42
N VAL A 21 51.26 45.66 -3.63
CA VAL A 21 52.10 46.00 -4.76
C VAL A 21 51.24 46.60 -5.87
N VAL A 22 51.39 47.87 -6.08
CA VAL A 22 50.83 48.61 -7.22
C VAL A 22 51.85 48.54 -8.33
N SER A 23 51.48 48.14 -9.53
CA SER A 23 52.09 48.48 -10.83
C SER A 23 51.20 47.91 -11.93
N GLY A 24 50.63 48.64 -12.78
CA GLY A 24 51.08 49.33 -13.97
C GLY A 24 50.06 49.04 -15.04
N LEU A 25 49.32 50.02 -15.51
CA LEU A 25 48.49 50.06 -16.70
C LEU A 25 49.22 49.62 -17.95
N LEU A 26 48.65 48.73 -18.74
CA LEU A 26 48.74 48.72 -20.20
C LEU A 26 47.36 48.30 -20.76
N ALA A 27 46.68 49.30 -21.32
CA ALA A 27 45.46 49.11 -22.08
C ALA A 27 45.79 48.47 -23.45
N VAL A 28 45.32 47.23 -23.69
CA VAL A 28 45.25 46.69 -25.04
C VAL A 28 43.77 46.50 -25.33
N SER A 29 43.20 47.34 -26.14
CA SER A 29 41.88 47.29 -26.70
C SER A 29 41.83 46.14 -27.73
N ALA A 30 41.47 44.93 -27.34
CA ALA A 30 41.07 43.87 -28.27
C ALA A 30 39.59 44.03 -28.53
N LEU A 31 39.23 44.42 -29.72
CA LEU A 31 37.88 44.31 -30.28
C LEU A 31 37.53 42.81 -30.35
N ALA A 32 36.84 42.31 -29.34
CA ALA A 32 36.22 41.00 -29.42
C ALA A 32 34.91 41.14 -30.25
N ALA A 33 34.92 40.61 -31.45
CA ALA A 33 33.70 40.35 -32.21
C ALA A 33 32.81 39.42 -31.38
N PRO A 34 31.46 39.63 -31.32
CA PRO A 34 30.59 38.69 -30.70
C PRO A 34 30.62 37.39 -31.53
N SER A 35 31.21 36.34 -30.97
CA SER A 35 31.00 35.00 -31.50
C SER A 35 29.53 34.70 -31.33
N ALA A 36 28.80 34.71 -32.41
CA ALA A 36 27.46 34.10 -32.46
C ALA A 36 27.64 32.61 -32.13
N VAL A 37 27.39 32.25 -30.87
CA VAL A 37 27.17 30.86 -30.50
C VAL A 37 25.89 30.48 -31.21
N ALA A 38 25.99 29.66 -32.24
CA ALA A 38 24.83 28.99 -32.82
C ALA A 38 24.14 28.26 -31.67
N GLU A 39 22.98 28.73 -31.28
CA GLU A 39 22.07 28.01 -30.42
C GLU A 39 21.66 26.73 -31.17
N SER A 40 22.39 25.66 -30.93
CA SER A 40 21.94 24.32 -31.23
C SER A 40 20.71 24.11 -30.37
N GLY A 41 19.56 23.83 -31.00
CA GLY A 41 18.24 23.73 -30.39
C GLY A 41 18.04 22.49 -29.48
N ASP A 42 18.99 22.23 -28.60
CA ASP A 42 18.85 21.35 -27.46
C ASP A 42 18.25 22.18 -26.32
N GLY A 43 16.94 21.96 -26.07
CA GLY A 43 16.23 22.66 -25.01
C GLY A 43 17.02 22.56 -23.71
N VAL A 44 17.30 23.73 -23.09
CA VAL A 44 18.08 23.88 -21.87
C VAL A 44 17.52 22.89 -20.82
N ARG A 45 18.31 21.89 -20.44
CA ARG A 45 17.94 20.92 -19.39
C ARG A 45 17.70 21.68 -18.09
N ALA A 46 16.59 21.35 -17.43
CA ALA A 46 16.28 21.92 -16.14
C ALA A 46 17.33 21.48 -15.10
N THR A 47 17.76 22.41 -14.26
CA THR A 47 18.67 22.12 -13.16
C THR A 47 17.99 21.28 -12.08
N ALA A 48 18.75 20.59 -11.24
CA ALA A 48 18.21 19.83 -10.13
C ALA A 48 17.33 20.68 -9.20
N ALA A 49 17.72 21.94 -8.93
CA ALA A 49 16.92 22.87 -8.14
C ALA A 49 15.58 23.22 -8.81
N GLN A 50 15.57 23.42 -10.13
CA GLN A 50 14.34 23.69 -10.88
C GLN A 50 13.41 22.46 -10.88
N LEU A 51 13.95 21.25 -11.00
CA LEU A 51 13.16 20.02 -10.93
C LEU A 51 12.58 19.79 -9.54
N THR A 52 13.34 20.06 -8.47
CA THR A 52 12.83 20.00 -7.10
C THR A 52 11.69 20.99 -6.87
N GLN A 53 11.83 22.22 -7.35
CA GLN A 53 10.78 23.24 -7.25
C GLN A 53 9.55 22.89 -8.11
N ALA A 54 9.74 22.32 -9.30
CA ALA A 54 8.65 21.82 -10.12
C ALA A 54 7.91 20.67 -9.44
N SER A 55 8.63 19.74 -8.79
CA SER A 55 8.03 18.65 -8.01
C SER A 55 7.19 19.18 -6.84
N GLY A 56 7.69 20.20 -6.11
CA GLY A 56 6.92 20.88 -5.07
C GLY A 56 5.65 21.51 -5.62
N ALA A 57 5.72 22.20 -6.75
CA ALA A 57 4.55 22.81 -7.38
C ALA A 57 3.50 21.79 -7.84
N VAL A 58 3.92 20.60 -8.32
CA VAL A 58 3.00 19.49 -8.64
C VAL A 58 2.32 18.96 -7.37
N LEU A 59 3.06 18.83 -6.27
CA LEU A 59 2.53 18.44 -4.97
C LEU A 59 1.51 19.46 -4.45
N ASP A 60 1.85 20.75 -4.50
CA ASP A 60 0.98 21.84 -4.03
C ASP A 60 -0.29 22.00 -4.88
N ALA A 61 -0.25 21.59 -6.15
CA ALA A 61 -1.44 21.55 -6.99
C ALA A 61 -2.49 20.55 -6.50
N ASP A 62 -2.09 19.56 -5.70
CA ASP A 62 -2.93 18.54 -5.05
C ASP A 62 -3.99 17.95 -5.99
N VAL A 63 -3.51 17.38 -7.12
CA VAL A 63 -4.37 16.73 -8.13
C VAL A 63 -4.33 15.22 -7.91
N PRO A 64 -5.41 14.60 -7.41
CA PRO A 64 -5.52 13.14 -7.31
C PRO A 64 -5.35 12.47 -8.67
N GLY A 65 -4.88 11.21 -8.70
CA GLY A 65 -4.65 10.47 -9.95
C GLY A 65 -3.36 10.85 -10.66
N THR A 66 -2.42 11.51 -9.97
CA THR A 66 -1.10 11.87 -10.51
C THR A 66 0.04 11.15 -9.80
N ALA A 67 1.09 10.86 -10.57
CA ALA A 67 2.36 10.35 -10.08
C ALA A 67 3.50 11.03 -10.85
N TRP A 68 4.64 11.32 -10.20
CA TRP A 68 5.74 11.98 -10.91
C TRP A 68 7.12 11.54 -10.45
N TYR A 69 8.07 11.66 -11.36
CA TYR A 69 9.48 11.38 -11.11
C TYR A 69 10.37 12.22 -12.02
N THR A 70 11.62 12.40 -11.63
CA THR A 70 12.65 13.02 -12.49
C THR A 70 13.22 11.97 -13.43
N ASP A 71 13.04 12.16 -14.73
CA ASP A 71 13.70 11.35 -15.73
C ASP A 71 15.11 11.88 -15.99
N LYS A 72 16.10 11.06 -15.67
CA LYS A 72 17.53 11.42 -15.85
C LYS A 72 17.92 11.51 -17.32
N ALA A 73 17.24 10.81 -18.22
CA ALA A 73 17.58 10.83 -19.64
C ALA A 73 17.15 12.14 -20.29
N SER A 74 15.91 12.56 -20.10
CA SER A 74 15.37 13.82 -20.64
C SER A 74 15.72 15.04 -19.79
N GLY A 75 16.04 14.87 -18.52
CA GLY A 75 16.21 15.97 -17.56
C GLY A 75 14.91 16.70 -17.25
N LYS A 76 13.76 16.01 -17.35
CA LYS A 76 12.44 16.55 -17.08
C LYS A 76 11.79 15.89 -15.85
N LEU A 77 10.82 16.57 -15.28
CA LEU A 77 9.87 16.00 -14.33
C LEU A 77 8.71 15.39 -15.14
N VAL A 78 8.68 14.07 -15.22
CA VAL A 78 7.58 13.35 -15.86
C VAL A 78 6.44 13.26 -14.87
N VAL A 79 5.29 13.81 -15.22
CA VAL A 79 4.04 13.74 -14.47
C VAL A 79 3.08 12.82 -15.22
N THR A 80 2.79 11.67 -14.65
CA THR A 80 1.82 10.72 -15.19
C THR A 80 0.45 11.01 -14.57
N ALA A 81 -0.54 11.23 -15.41
CA ALA A 81 -1.93 11.47 -15.04
C ALA A 81 -2.80 10.32 -15.51
N ASP A 82 -3.61 9.75 -14.63
CA ASP A 82 -4.55 8.68 -14.94
C ASP A 82 -5.82 9.18 -15.65
N ASP A 83 -6.76 8.30 -15.95
CA ASP A 83 -7.98 8.64 -16.70
C ASP A 83 -8.94 9.56 -15.93
N THR A 84 -8.80 9.68 -14.61
CA THR A 84 -9.64 10.56 -13.77
C THR A 84 -9.21 12.02 -13.86
N VAL A 85 -7.94 12.28 -14.22
CA VAL A 85 -7.39 13.64 -14.27
C VAL A 85 -7.87 14.36 -15.52
N SER A 86 -8.65 15.41 -15.34
CA SER A 86 -9.19 16.25 -16.41
C SER A 86 -8.13 17.15 -17.07
N ALA A 87 -8.45 17.69 -18.26
CA ALA A 87 -7.60 18.69 -18.92
C ALA A 87 -7.44 19.97 -18.09
N ALA A 88 -8.48 20.36 -17.34
CA ALA A 88 -8.45 21.53 -16.45
C ALA A 88 -7.48 21.32 -15.26
N GLU A 89 -7.44 20.11 -14.70
CA GLU A 89 -6.49 19.76 -13.63
C GLU A 89 -5.05 19.71 -14.13
N ILE A 90 -4.82 19.24 -15.36
CA ILE A 90 -3.49 19.33 -15.99
C ILE A 90 -3.08 20.80 -16.19
N ALA A 91 -4.01 21.67 -16.59
CA ALA A 91 -3.74 23.09 -16.71
C ALA A 91 -3.37 23.69 -15.34
N ARG A 92 -4.07 23.32 -14.27
CA ARG A 92 -3.77 23.73 -12.88
C ARG A 92 -2.36 23.31 -12.44
N ILE A 93 -1.94 22.07 -12.76
CA ILE A 93 -0.56 21.60 -12.49
C ILE A 93 0.48 22.47 -13.21
N LYS A 94 0.25 22.78 -14.49
CA LYS A 94 1.15 23.63 -15.29
C LYS A 94 1.19 25.07 -14.77
N GLU A 95 0.05 25.61 -14.37
CA GLU A 95 -0.07 26.94 -13.77
C GLU A 95 0.68 27.02 -12.44
N ALA A 96 0.50 26.02 -11.55
CA ALA A 96 1.26 25.93 -10.30
C ALA A 96 2.78 25.87 -10.54
N ALA A 97 3.23 25.17 -11.58
CA ALA A 97 4.64 25.13 -11.96
C ALA A 97 5.16 26.46 -12.54
N GLY A 98 4.27 27.31 -13.08
CA GLY A 98 4.59 28.63 -13.60
C GLY A 98 5.71 28.58 -14.66
N VAL A 99 6.76 29.38 -14.48
CA VAL A 99 7.92 29.42 -15.39
C VAL A 99 8.64 28.09 -15.55
N ARG A 100 8.39 27.11 -14.67
CA ARG A 100 8.96 25.77 -14.69
C ARG A 100 8.09 24.77 -15.45
N ALA A 101 6.93 25.18 -15.98
CA ALA A 101 6.06 24.31 -16.74
C ALA A 101 6.75 23.66 -17.95
N GLY A 102 7.77 24.31 -18.53
CA GLY A 102 8.62 23.76 -19.58
C GLY A 102 9.50 22.58 -19.14
N ALA A 103 9.74 22.43 -17.81
CA ALA A 103 10.45 21.29 -17.25
C ALA A 103 9.53 20.08 -16.99
N LEU A 104 8.20 20.22 -17.14
CA LEU A 104 7.23 19.14 -17.00
C LEU A 104 7.06 18.40 -18.33
N GLU A 105 6.93 17.08 -18.24
CA GLU A 105 6.42 16.21 -19.30
C GLU A 105 5.19 15.50 -18.79
N ILE A 106 4.03 15.77 -19.38
CA ILE A 106 2.76 15.13 -18.98
C ILE A 106 2.54 13.86 -19.81
N LYS A 107 2.39 12.71 -19.12
CA LYS A 107 2.01 11.43 -19.72
C LYS A 107 0.63 11.01 -19.23
N ARG A 108 -0.10 10.28 -20.06
CA ARG A 108 -1.34 9.62 -19.68
C ARG A 108 -1.09 8.17 -19.35
N ALA A 109 -1.72 7.68 -18.28
CA ALA A 109 -1.78 6.27 -17.94
C ALA A 109 -3.24 5.83 -18.00
N PRO A 110 -3.56 4.69 -18.64
CA PRO A 110 -4.91 4.17 -18.65
C PRO A 110 -5.30 3.67 -17.25
N GLY A 111 -6.60 3.73 -16.94
CA GLY A 111 -7.18 3.30 -15.68
C GLY A 111 -7.07 4.38 -14.59
N THR A 112 -7.09 3.95 -13.32
CA THR A 112 -7.08 4.85 -12.16
C THR A 112 -6.00 4.42 -11.18
N PHE A 113 -5.26 5.37 -10.62
CA PHE A 113 -4.29 5.09 -9.55
C PHE A 113 -5.02 4.82 -8.23
N ASN A 114 -5.10 3.56 -7.86
CA ASN A 114 -5.71 3.14 -6.60
C ASN A 114 -4.65 2.58 -5.66
N LYS A 115 -4.89 2.75 -4.36
CA LYS A 115 -4.16 1.96 -3.37
C LYS A 115 -4.58 0.51 -3.53
N LEU A 116 -3.61 -0.37 -3.70
CA LEU A 116 -3.86 -1.79 -3.74
C LEU A 116 -4.24 -2.26 -2.33
N ILE A 117 -5.19 -3.19 -2.24
CA ILE A 117 -5.58 -3.83 -0.99
C ILE A 117 -5.33 -5.34 -1.11
N ALA A 118 -4.51 -5.85 -0.21
CA ALA A 118 -4.10 -7.25 -0.14
C ALA A 118 -4.84 -8.00 0.98
N GLY A 119 -4.78 -9.33 0.95
CA GLY A 119 -5.26 -10.17 2.04
C GLY A 119 -4.62 -9.80 3.38
N GLY A 120 -5.34 -9.98 4.47
CA GLY A 120 -4.93 -9.59 5.82
C GLY A 120 -5.18 -8.13 6.18
N GLN A 121 -5.39 -7.24 5.23
CA GLN A 121 -5.63 -5.83 5.49
C GLN A 121 -7.05 -5.55 5.97
N ALA A 122 -7.20 -4.45 6.73
CA ALA A 122 -8.48 -4.04 7.28
C ALA A 122 -9.50 -3.66 6.20
N ILE A 123 -10.73 -4.11 6.38
CA ILE A 123 -11.91 -3.68 5.63
C ILE A 123 -12.95 -3.15 6.62
N TYR A 124 -13.62 -2.08 6.25
CA TYR A 124 -14.52 -1.35 7.13
C TYR A 124 -15.93 -1.25 6.54
N THR A 125 -16.91 -1.24 7.42
CA THR A 125 -18.30 -0.89 7.08
C THR A 125 -18.89 -0.08 8.22
N GLY A 126 -20.06 0.54 8.05
CA GLY A 126 -20.69 1.38 9.08
C GLY A 126 -20.94 0.70 10.42
N GLY A 127 -20.92 -0.64 10.47
CA GLY A 127 -21.12 -1.43 11.68
C GLY A 127 -19.85 -2.02 12.29
N GLY A 128 -18.69 -1.92 11.64
CA GLY A 128 -17.48 -2.55 12.18
C GLY A 128 -16.29 -2.70 11.25
N ARG A 129 -15.30 -3.44 11.73
CA ARG A 129 -14.06 -3.75 11.01
C ARG A 129 -13.85 -5.26 10.96
N CYS A 130 -13.48 -5.74 9.78
CA CYS A 130 -13.00 -7.09 9.54
C CYS A 130 -11.66 -7.05 8.77
N SER A 131 -11.17 -8.20 8.38
CA SER A 131 -9.99 -8.37 7.54
C SER A 131 -10.37 -8.97 6.19
N LEU A 132 -9.71 -8.51 5.12
CA LEU A 132 -9.78 -9.15 3.83
C LEU A 132 -9.04 -10.49 3.88
N GLY A 133 -9.65 -11.56 3.40
CA GLY A 133 -9.01 -12.86 3.29
C GLY A 133 -8.14 -12.93 2.06
N PHE A 134 -8.75 -13.14 0.90
CA PHE A 134 -8.05 -13.24 -0.38
C PHE A 134 -8.78 -12.46 -1.44
N ASN A 135 -8.02 -11.80 -2.33
CA ASN A 135 -8.58 -11.30 -3.57
C ASN A 135 -8.69 -12.46 -4.57
N VAL A 136 -9.82 -12.50 -5.26
CA VAL A 136 -10.19 -13.56 -6.20
C VAL A 136 -10.86 -12.96 -7.43
N ARG A 137 -11.00 -13.73 -8.51
CA ARG A 137 -11.65 -13.25 -9.73
C ARG A 137 -12.55 -14.28 -10.39
N SER A 138 -13.52 -13.79 -11.16
CA SER A 138 -14.27 -14.54 -12.16
C SER A 138 -14.20 -13.78 -13.47
N GLY A 139 -13.47 -14.30 -14.45
CA GLY A 139 -13.13 -13.57 -15.67
C GLY A 139 -12.37 -12.27 -15.36
N SER A 140 -12.92 -11.13 -15.79
CA SER A 140 -12.36 -9.80 -15.56
C SER A 140 -12.95 -9.10 -14.31
N THR A 141 -13.83 -9.75 -13.56
CA THR A 141 -14.43 -9.18 -12.34
C THR A 141 -13.66 -9.67 -11.12
N TYR A 142 -13.29 -8.72 -10.27
CA TYR A 142 -12.51 -8.97 -9.05
C TYR A 142 -13.37 -8.85 -7.82
N TYR A 143 -13.03 -9.67 -6.83
CA TYR A 143 -13.75 -9.78 -5.56
C TYR A 143 -12.76 -9.94 -4.41
N ALA A 144 -13.21 -9.62 -3.20
CA ALA A 144 -12.53 -9.92 -1.95
C ALA A 144 -13.33 -10.98 -1.18
N LEU A 145 -12.70 -12.08 -0.79
CA LEU A 145 -13.25 -13.03 0.17
C LEU A 145 -12.99 -12.54 1.59
N THR A 146 -13.97 -12.73 2.47
CA THR A 146 -13.89 -12.46 3.90
C THR A 146 -14.81 -13.44 4.63
N ALA A 147 -15.02 -13.29 5.94
CA ALA A 147 -15.98 -14.11 6.68
C ALA A 147 -17.44 -13.74 6.34
N GLY A 148 -18.33 -14.71 6.43
CA GLY A 148 -19.77 -14.52 6.21
C GLY A 148 -20.40 -13.64 7.29
N HIS A 149 -20.03 -13.83 8.56
CA HIS A 149 -20.49 -12.98 9.65
C HIS A 149 -20.08 -11.51 9.46
N CYS A 150 -18.95 -11.22 8.76
CA CYS A 150 -18.58 -9.89 8.37
C CYS A 150 -19.53 -9.31 7.32
N THR A 151 -19.84 -10.06 6.26
CA THR A 151 -20.70 -9.57 5.17
C THR A 151 -22.16 -9.40 5.59
N ASN A 152 -22.57 -9.98 6.72
CA ASN A 152 -23.91 -9.76 7.30
C ASN A 152 -24.08 -8.41 7.98
N ILE A 153 -22.99 -7.72 8.36
CA ILE A 153 -23.07 -6.44 9.08
C ILE A 153 -23.06 -5.21 8.18
N GLY A 154 -22.83 -5.36 6.88
CA GLY A 154 -22.83 -4.21 5.96
C GLY A 154 -22.87 -4.60 4.50
N SER A 155 -23.45 -3.70 3.69
CA SER A 155 -23.55 -3.87 2.24
C SER A 155 -22.45 -3.14 1.46
N THR A 156 -21.87 -2.08 2.02
CA THR A 156 -20.78 -1.30 1.41
C THR A 156 -19.54 -1.37 2.29
N TRP A 157 -18.43 -1.64 1.66
CA TRP A 157 -17.14 -1.84 2.30
C TRP A 157 -16.13 -0.78 1.88
N TYR A 158 -15.23 -0.42 2.79
CA TYR A 158 -14.23 0.63 2.63
C TYR A 158 -12.85 0.12 3.02
N THR A 159 -11.81 0.75 2.44
CA THR A 159 -10.40 0.44 2.76
C THR A 159 -9.84 1.30 3.90
N ASN A 160 -10.65 2.21 4.47
CA ASN A 160 -10.24 3.10 5.55
C ASN A 160 -11.36 3.27 6.59
N SER A 161 -10.97 3.53 7.84
CA SER A 161 -11.88 3.69 8.98
C SER A 161 -12.81 4.90 8.89
N ALA A 162 -12.45 5.91 8.09
CA ALA A 162 -13.29 7.08 7.83
C ALA A 162 -14.44 6.79 6.84
N ASN A 163 -14.48 5.59 6.26
CA ASN A 163 -15.48 5.16 5.26
C ASN A 163 -15.56 6.09 4.05
N THR A 164 -14.42 6.62 3.59
CA THR A 164 -14.33 7.54 2.44
C THR A 164 -13.82 6.89 1.17
N THR A 165 -13.07 5.78 1.28
CA THR A 165 -12.50 5.06 0.13
C THR A 165 -13.20 3.73 -0.04
N VAL A 166 -14.11 3.65 -1.02
CA VAL A 166 -14.93 2.44 -1.27
C VAL A 166 -14.06 1.30 -1.78
N LEU A 167 -14.15 0.15 -1.12
CA LEU A 167 -13.62 -1.13 -1.58
C LEU A 167 -14.58 -1.77 -2.59
N GLY A 168 -15.85 -1.84 -2.21
CA GLY A 168 -16.87 -2.52 -3.00
C GLY A 168 -18.15 -2.76 -2.23
N SER A 169 -18.99 -3.64 -2.78
CA SER A 169 -20.26 -4.03 -2.18
C SER A 169 -20.34 -5.53 -1.94
N THR A 170 -21.03 -5.93 -0.87
CA THR A 170 -21.34 -7.35 -0.60
C THR A 170 -22.09 -7.95 -1.78
N ALA A 171 -21.55 -9.04 -2.34
CA ALA A 171 -22.12 -9.78 -3.45
C ALA A 171 -22.67 -11.14 -3.02
N GLY A 172 -22.32 -11.60 -1.82
CA GLY A 172 -22.83 -12.83 -1.23
C GLY A 172 -22.36 -13.01 0.21
N SER A 173 -23.13 -13.74 0.98
CA SER A 173 -22.86 -14.08 2.37
C SER A 173 -23.41 -15.47 2.69
N SER A 174 -22.67 -16.26 3.44
CA SER A 174 -23.13 -17.54 3.98
C SER A 174 -22.70 -17.62 5.44
N PHE A 175 -23.65 -17.30 6.32
CA PHE A 175 -23.54 -17.40 7.78
C PHE A 175 -24.95 -17.37 8.39
N PRO A 176 -25.27 -18.20 9.40
CA PRO A 176 -24.47 -19.31 9.92
C PRO A 176 -24.51 -20.53 8.98
N THR A 177 -24.07 -21.67 9.42
CA THR A 177 -23.81 -22.94 8.71
C THR A 177 -22.42 -22.98 8.11
N ASN A 178 -22.08 -22.01 7.25
CA ASN A 178 -20.72 -21.68 6.80
C ASN A 178 -20.33 -20.32 7.35
N ASP A 179 -19.08 -19.89 7.08
CA ASP A 179 -18.64 -18.55 7.45
C ASP A 179 -17.74 -17.93 6.35
N TYR A 180 -18.32 -17.77 5.15
CA TYR A 180 -17.66 -17.08 4.05
C TYR A 180 -18.56 -16.03 3.42
N GLY A 181 -17.95 -14.93 3.01
CA GLY A 181 -18.61 -13.84 2.31
C GLY A 181 -17.75 -13.31 1.17
N ILE A 182 -18.39 -12.66 0.22
CA ILE A 182 -17.73 -12.10 -0.97
C ILE A 182 -18.16 -10.66 -1.21
N ILE A 183 -17.19 -9.81 -1.47
CA ILE A 183 -17.35 -8.38 -1.78
C ILE A 183 -16.89 -8.17 -3.21
N ARG A 184 -17.74 -7.62 -4.06
CA ARG A 184 -17.34 -7.22 -5.42
C ARG A 184 -16.57 -5.91 -5.34
N HIS A 185 -15.34 -5.89 -5.87
CA HIS A 185 -14.54 -4.68 -5.95
C HIS A 185 -15.22 -3.60 -6.82
N SER A 186 -15.18 -2.35 -6.37
CA SER A 186 -15.59 -1.19 -7.16
C SER A 186 -14.60 -0.85 -8.27
N SER A 187 -13.33 -1.23 -8.08
CA SER A 187 -12.25 -1.07 -9.07
C SER A 187 -11.41 -2.33 -9.14
N ALA A 188 -11.30 -2.92 -10.34
CA ALA A 188 -10.49 -4.11 -10.59
C ALA A 188 -8.99 -3.87 -10.28
N SER A 189 -8.49 -2.67 -10.52
CA SER A 189 -7.10 -2.30 -10.29
C SER A 189 -6.71 -2.17 -8.82
N ALA A 190 -7.68 -2.22 -7.88
CA ALA A 190 -7.39 -2.20 -6.44
C ALA A 190 -7.10 -3.58 -5.86
N ALA A 191 -7.47 -4.67 -6.57
CA ALA A 191 -7.30 -6.04 -6.08
C ALA A 191 -5.83 -6.49 -6.20
N ASP A 192 -5.21 -6.79 -5.06
CA ASP A 192 -3.85 -7.34 -4.99
C ASP A 192 -3.94 -8.83 -4.62
N GLY A 193 -3.51 -9.74 -5.50
CA GLY A 193 -3.55 -11.20 -5.28
C GLY A 193 -2.67 -11.71 -4.13
N ARG A 194 -1.93 -10.82 -3.47
CA ARG A 194 -1.01 -11.14 -2.37
C ARG A 194 -1.67 -10.99 -1.00
N VAL A 195 -0.99 -11.50 0.03
CA VAL A 195 -1.32 -11.30 1.45
C VAL A 195 -0.25 -10.44 2.10
N TYR A 196 -0.65 -9.41 2.83
CA TYR A 196 0.25 -8.53 3.58
C TYR A 196 0.77 -9.22 4.84
N LEU A 197 2.09 -9.19 5.07
CA LEU A 197 2.74 -9.87 6.18
C LEU A 197 3.02 -8.97 7.39
N TYR A 198 2.54 -7.74 7.38
CA TYR A 198 2.71 -6.76 8.47
C TYR A 198 4.15 -6.41 8.86
N ASN A 199 5.11 -6.74 8.00
CA ASN A 199 6.54 -6.41 8.11
C ASN A 199 7.05 -5.58 6.91
N GLY A 200 6.12 -4.98 6.14
CA GLY A 200 6.43 -4.24 4.90
C GLY A 200 6.53 -5.14 3.65
N THR A 201 6.38 -6.46 3.78
CA THR A 201 6.42 -7.41 2.66
C THR A 201 5.08 -8.09 2.44
N TYR A 202 4.97 -8.81 1.33
CA TYR A 202 3.77 -9.51 0.91
C TYR A 202 4.09 -10.95 0.54
N ARG A 203 3.11 -11.84 0.70
CA ARG A 203 3.13 -13.22 0.21
C ARG A 203 2.26 -13.32 -1.03
N ASP A 204 2.85 -13.74 -2.13
CA ASP A 204 2.12 -14.07 -3.34
C ASP A 204 1.31 -15.36 -3.14
N ILE A 205 0.02 -15.32 -3.48
CA ILE A 205 -0.90 -16.46 -3.33
C ILE A 205 -1.30 -16.92 -4.73
N THR A 206 -0.83 -18.08 -5.11
CA THR A 206 -0.96 -18.60 -6.48
C THR A 206 -1.89 -19.80 -6.59
N ALA A 207 -2.33 -20.36 -5.45
CA ALA A 207 -3.20 -21.53 -5.39
C ALA A 207 -4.11 -21.49 -4.18
N ALA A 208 -5.14 -22.32 -4.21
CA ALA A 208 -5.93 -22.69 -3.05
C ALA A 208 -5.89 -24.20 -2.83
N GLY A 209 -6.00 -24.66 -1.59
CA GLY A 209 -5.95 -26.07 -1.26
C GLY A 209 -6.63 -26.40 0.06
N ASN A 210 -6.78 -27.69 0.33
CA ASN A 210 -7.29 -28.18 1.60
C ASN A 210 -6.16 -28.28 2.62
N ALA A 211 -6.44 -27.91 3.86
CA ALA A 211 -5.52 -28.08 4.97
C ALA A 211 -5.37 -29.54 5.39
N SER A 212 -4.25 -29.87 6.03
CA SER A 212 -4.01 -31.19 6.64
C SER A 212 -3.63 -31.03 8.10
N VAL A 213 -4.04 -31.97 8.96
CA VAL A 213 -3.63 -31.97 10.37
C VAL A 213 -2.10 -32.07 10.46
N GLY A 214 -1.51 -31.25 11.33
CA GLY A 214 -0.06 -31.12 11.47
C GLY A 214 0.59 -30.11 10.50
N GLN A 215 -0.16 -29.56 9.53
CA GLN A 215 0.35 -28.58 8.58
C GLN A 215 0.69 -27.26 9.28
N SER A 216 1.90 -26.75 9.03
CA SER A 216 2.29 -25.39 9.45
C SER A 216 1.59 -24.36 8.62
N VAL A 217 0.98 -23.38 9.27
CA VAL A 217 0.17 -22.32 8.65
C VAL A 217 0.50 -20.95 9.24
N GLN A 218 0.19 -19.91 8.47
CA GLN A 218 0.25 -18.51 8.89
C GLN A 218 -1.13 -17.88 8.72
N ARG A 219 -1.48 -16.96 9.60
CA ARG A 219 -2.68 -16.13 9.50
C ARG A 219 -2.27 -14.65 9.48
N SER A 220 -2.80 -13.91 8.51
CA SER A 220 -2.70 -12.46 8.45
C SER A 220 -4.05 -11.82 8.71
N GLY A 221 -4.09 -10.84 9.62
CA GLY A 221 -5.31 -10.13 9.99
C GLY A 221 -5.03 -8.73 10.56
N SER A 222 -6.02 -7.87 10.50
CA SER A 222 -5.85 -6.43 10.67
C SER A 222 -5.70 -5.95 12.11
N THR A 223 -5.96 -6.80 13.09
CA THR A 223 -5.80 -6.48 14.51
C THR A 223 -4.42 -6.87 15.01
N THR A 224 -4.03 -8.11 14.79
CA THR A 224 -2.83 -8.68 15.41
C THR A 224 -1.69 -8.91 14.41
N GLY A 225 -1.91 -8.64 13.12
CA GLY A 225 -0.89 -8.82 12.09
C GLY A 225 -0.69 -10.28 11.69
N LEU A 226 0.57 -10.70 11.53
CA LEU A 226 0.96 -12.04 11.09
C LEU A 226 1.28 -12.94 12.27
N HIS A 227 0.58 -14.08 12.38
CA HIS A 227 0.87 -15.13 13.36
C HIS A 227 0.94 -16.50 12.69
N GLY A 228 1.79 -17.37 13.21
CA GLY A 228 1.97 -18.74 12.75
C GLY A 228 1.43 -19.75 13.74
N GLY A 229 1.23 -20.97 13.27
CA GLY A 229 0.80 -22.11 14.06
C GLY A 229 0.65 -23.37 13.23
N THR A 230 -0.14 -24.31 13.76
CA THR A 230 -0.33 -25.62 13.16
C THR A 230 -1.81 -25.98 13.15
N VAL A 231 -2.25 -26.65 12.09
CA VAL A 231 -3.59 -27.24 12.00
C VAL A 231 -3.71 -28.39 13.00
N THR A 232 -4.67 -28.31 13.91
CA THR A 232 -4.90 -29.29 14.98
C THR A 232 -6.11 -30.17 14.75
N GLY A 233 -7.04 -29.75 13.89
CA GLY A 233 -8.25 -30.53 13.55
C GLY A 233 -8.87 -30.06 12.25
N LEU A 234 -9.68 -30.92 11.67
CA LEU A 234 -10.46 -30.64 10.47
C LEU A 234 -11.92 -31.01 10.72
N ASN A 235 -12.80 -30.45 9.89
CA ASN A 235 -14.24 -30.68 9.98
C ASN A 235 -14.80 -30.34 11.38
N ALA A 236 -14.28 -29.29 11.99
CA ALA A 236 -14.75 -28.85 13.30
C ALA A 236 -16.11 -28.16 13.19
N THR A 237 -16.95 -28.39 14.19
CA THR A 237 -18.22 -27.67 14.36
C THR A 237 -18.04 -26.69 15.52
N VAL A 238 -18.41 -25.42 15.32
CA VAL A 238 -18.36 -24.40 16.35
C VAL A 238 -19.73 -23.79 16.57
N ASN A 239 -20.15 -23.79 17.83
CA ASN A 239 -21.37 -23.09 18.25
C ASN A 239 -20.97 -21.78 18.93
N TYR A 240 -21.19 -20.67 18.24
CA TYR A 240 -20.90 -19.32 18.73
C TYR A 240 -22.00 -18.76 19.65
N GLY A 241 -23.10 -19.54 19.84
CA GLY A 241 -24.27 -19.10 20.61
C GLY A 241 -25.31 -18.42 19.73
N GLY A 242 -26.49 -18.15 20.30
CA GLY A 242 -27.57 -17.42 19.59
C GLY A 242 -28.15 -18.14 18.36
N GLY A 243 -27.78 -19.41 18.10
CA GLY A 243 -28.14 -20.15 16.88
C GLY A 243 -27.03 -20.12 15.81
N ASP A 244 -25.93 -19.44 16.05
CA ASP A 244 -24.82 -19.35 15.12
C ASP A 244 -23.91 -20.58 15.22
N ILE A 245 -24.27 -21.62 14.49
CA ILE A 245 -23.49 -22.87 14.40
C ILE A 245 -22.84 -22.93 13.02
N VAL A 246 -21.51 -23.13 12.99
CA VAL A 246 -20.72 -23.25 11.77
C VAL A 246 -20.04 -24.60 11.73
N TYR A 247 -20.08 -25.23 10.58
CA TYR A 247 -19.61 -26.62 10.37
C TYR A 247 -18.39 -26.63 9.42
N GLY A 248 -17.67 -27.75 9.40
CA GLY A 248 -16.62 -28.00 8.42
C GLY A 248 -15.33 -27.17 8.60
N LEU A 249 -15.16 -26.52 9.73
CA LEU A 249 -14.06 -25.59 9.98
C LEU A 249 -12.72 -26.31 10.19
N ILE A 250 -11.64 -25.61 9.84
CA ILE A 250 -10.26 -25.98 10.15
C ILE A 250 -9.92 -25.42 11.53
N GLN A 251 -9.50 -26.26 12.46
CA GLN A 251 -9.04 -25.86 13.79
C GLN A 251 -7.52 -25.75 13.81
N THR A 252 -7.00 -24.70 14.46
CA THR A 252 -5.56 -24.44 14.61
C THR A 252 -5.24 -23.97 16.02
N ASN A 253 -3.94 -23.93 16.35
CA ASN A 253 -3.42 -23.24 17.54
C ASN A 253 -2.88 -21.83 17.20
N VAL A 254 -3.19 -21.28 16.04
CA VAL A 254 -2.91 -19.87 15.71
C VAL A 254 -3.81 -18.97 16.56
N CYS A 255 -3.29 -17.89 17.08
CA CYS A 255 -4.08 -16.89 17.77
C CYS A 255 -4.82 -15.96 16.80
N ALA A 256 -5.95 -15.39 17.23
CA ALA A 256 -6.67 -14.31 16.56
C ALA A 256 -7.45 -13.49 17.59
N GLU A 257 -7.72 -12.22 17.24
CA GLU A 257 -8.49 -11.31 18.08
C GLU A 257 -9.58 -10.61 17.26
N PRO A 258 -10.58 -9.95 17.91
CA PRO A 258 -11.65 -9.24 17.23
C PRO A 258 -11.12 -8.26 16.16
N GLY A 259 -11.64 -8.34 14.94
CA GLY A 259 -11.17 -7.60 13.77
C GLY A 259 -10.25 -8.40 12.84
N ASP A 260 -9.66 -9.51 13.31
CA ASP A 260 -8.96 -10.48 12.43
C ASP A 260 -9.92 -11.36 11.63
N SER A 261 -11.22 -11.32 11.95
CA SER A 261 -12.30 -12.01 11.23
C SER A 261 -12.20 -11.83 9.71
N GLY A 262 -12.34 -12.93 8.97
CA GLY A 262 -12.19 -12.96 7.52
C GLY A 262 -10.75 -12.99 7.02
N GLY A 263 -9.75 -12.73 7.88
CA GLY A 263 -8.34 -12.69 7.52
C GLY A 263 -7.79 -13.98 6.93
N ALA A 264 -6.74 -13.87 6.14
CA ALA A 264 -6.16 -14.94 5.35
C ALA A 264 -5.38 -15.95 6.17
N MET A 265 -5.70 -17.24 6.08
CA MET A 265 -4.85 -18.35 6.52
C MET A 265 -4.25 -19.05 5.30
N PHE A 266 -2.94 -19.23 5.28
CA PHE A 266 -2.19 -19.78 4.15
C PHE A 266 -0.97 -20.59 4.60
N SER A 267 -0.44 -21.41 3.68
CA SER A 267 0.85 -22.09 3.82
C SER A 267 1.64 -21.93 2.53
N GLY A 268 2.85 -21.34 2.63
CA GLY A 268 3.58 -20.94 1.44
C GLY A 268 2.76 -19.96 0.58
N SER A 269 2.50 -20.32 -0.68
CA SER A 269 1.66 -19.55 -1.62
C SER A 269 0.26 -20.15 -1.81
N THR A 270 -0.20 -20.99 -0.89
CA THR A 270 -1.50 -21.67 -0.98
C THR A 270 -2.48 -21.10 0.04
N ALA A 271 -3.60 -20.55 -0.43
CA ALA A 271 -4.74 -20.14 0.39
C ALA A 271 -5.44 -21.34 0.99
N LEU A 272 -5.70 -21.35 2.29
CA LEU A 272 -6.30 -22.48 3.01
C LEU A 272 -7.60 -22.14 3.71
N GLY A 273 -7.67 -20.97 4.38
CA GLY A 273 -8.83 -20.66 5.22
C GLY A 273 -9.07 -19.14 5.39
N LEU A 274 -10.30 -18.80 5.80
CA LEU A 274 -10.74 -17.49 6.24
C LEU A 274 -10.99 -17.53 7.74
N THR A 275 -10.48 -16.58 8.50
CA THR A 275 -10.65 -16.52 9.97
C THR A 275 -12.15 -16.41 10.31
N SER A 276 -12.71 -17.42 10.96
CA SER A 276 -14.08 -17.45 11.46
C SER A 276 -14.17 -16.89 12.88
N GLY A 277 -13.57 -17.57 13.83
CA GLY A 277 -13.55 -17.18 15.23
C GLY A 277 -12.63 -18.05 16.05
N GLY A 278 -12.62 -17.85 17.36
CA GLY A 278 -11.74 -18.62 18.22
C GLY A 278 -11.82 -18.21 19.68
N SER A 279 -10.87 -18.69 20.47
CA SER A 279 -10.68 -18.36 21.88
C SER A 279 -9.22 -18.05 22.18
N GLY A 280 -8.95 -17.34 23.29
CA GLY A 280 -7.62 -16.87 23.66
C GLY A 280 -7.27 -15.52 23.04
N ASN A 281 -5.99 -15.22 23.00
CA ASN A 281 -5.45 -13.98 22.42
C ASN A 281 -4.00 -14.19 21.95
N CYS A 282 -3.41 -13.20 21.28
CA CYS A 282 -2.05 -13.34 20.75
C CYS A 282 -0.93 -13.11 21.79
N SER A 283 -1.27 -12.78 23.04
CA SER A 283 -0.29 -12.70 24.15
C SER A 283 -0.13 -14.03 24.88
N SER A 284 -1.21 -14.80 25.04
CA SER A 284 -1.21 -16.06 25.79
C SER A 284 -1.41 -17.32 24.92
N GLY A 285 -1.64 -17.13 23.62
CA GLY A 285 -2.01 -18.18 22.68
C GLY A 285 -3.54 -18.38 22.60
N GLY A 286 -3.96 -19.15 21.61
CA GLY A 286 -5.37 -19.37 21.38
C GLY A 286 -5.65 -20.54 20.45
N THR A 287 -6.94 -20.81 20.29
CA THR A 287 -7.48 -21.72 19.28
C THR A 287 -8.30 -20.90 18.30
N THR A 288 -8.00 -21.00 17.03
CA THR A 288 -8.73 -20.28 15.97
C THR A 288 -9.28 -21.28 14.95
N PHE A 289 -10.49 -21.02 14.51
CA PHE A 289 -11.19 -21.77 13.48
C PHE A 289 -11.25 -20.97 12.18
N PHE A 290 -11.10 -21.68 11.07
CA PHE A 290 -11.08 -21.10 9.74
C PHE A 290 -12.05 -21.80 8.81
N GLN A 291 -12.80 -21.03 8.04
CA GLN A 291 -13.61 -21.52 6.94
C GLN A 291 -12.69 -21.95 5.79
N PRO A 292 -12.81 -23.18 5.24
CA PRO A 292 -12.02 -23.60 4.09
C PRO A 292 -12.22 -22.71 2.86
N VAL A 293 -11.12 -22.23 2.26
CA VAL A 293 -11.15 -21.37 1.05
C VAL A 293 -11.70 -22.11 -0.18
N PRO A 294 -11.34 -23.39 -0.46
CA PRO A 294 -11.86 -24.09 -1.64
C PRO A 294 -13.38 -24.14 -1.71
N GLU A 295 -14.06 -24.26 -0.57
CA GLU A 295 -15.50 -24.23 -0.49
C GLU A 295 -16.07 -22.87 -0.93
N ALA A 296 -15.53 -21.77 -0.40
CA ALA A 296 -15.95 -20.42 -0.77
C ALA A 296 -15.70 -20.13 -2.26
N LEU A 297 -14.54 -20.56 -2.81
CA LEU A 297 -14.22 -20.43 -4.23
C LEU A 297 -15.24 -21.16 -5.11
N SER A 298 -15.57 -22.38 -4.74
CA SER A 298 -16.57 -23.21 -5.46
C SER A 298 -17.95 -22.59 -5.40
N ALA A 299 -18.40 -22.15 -4.21
CA ALA A 299 -19.71 -21.56 -3.99
C ALA A 299 -19.95 -20.29 -4.82
N TYR A 300 -18.91 -19.48 -5.00
CA TYR A 300 -19.02 -18.22 -5.73
C TYR A 300 -18.50 -18.26 -7.19
N GLY A 301 -17.97 -19.40 -7.65
CA GLY A 301 -17.45 -19.53 -9.01
C GLY A 301 -16.26 -18.61 -9.30
N VAL A 302 -15.36 -18.45 -8.33
CA VAL A 302 -14.19 -17.57 -8.39
C VAL A 302 -12.90 -18.35 -8.19
N SER A 303 -11.76 -17.76 -8.58
CA SER A 303 -10.42 -18.36 -8.45
C SER A 303 -9.41 -17.38 -7.90
N ILE A 304 -8.36 -17.88 -7.27
CA ILE A 304 -7.12 -17.17 -6.97
C ILE A 304 -6.47 -16.72 -8.30
N PHE A 305 -5.71 -15.63 -8.30
CA PHE A 305 -5.04 -15.10 -9.51
C PHE A 305 -3.65 -14.54 -9.17
#